data_5730cf23978f266e206bab7b3a81e9e3
#
_entry.id   5730cf23978f266e206bab7b3a81e9e3
#
_cell.length_a   1.000
_cell.length_b   1.000
_cell.length_c   1.000
_cell.angle_alpha   90.00
_cell.angle_beta   90.00
_cell.angle_gamma   90.00
#
_symmetry.space_group_name_H-M   'P 1'
#
loop_
_entity.id
_entity.type
_entity.pdbx_description
1 polymer ?
#
loop_
_entity_poly.entity_id
_entity_poly.type
_entity_poly.pdbx_seq_one_letter_code
_entity_poly.pdbx_strand_id
1 'polypeptide(L)'
;MKSRDDTDDKITIDCANAIKKNGVGIKCATITPDEARVEEFKLKKMWRSPNGTIRNIIGGTVFREPIICKNIPKLVPSWTDPLIIGRHAFGDQYRATDFLVPGKGKLEVKWTSEDGSDEKKYEVFDFPGPGIALSMYNLDKSIEDFAKSCFNYGLIKKWPVYLSTKNLSLIHI
;
A
#
# COMPACT_ATOMS: atom_id res chain seq x y z
N MET A 1 20.59 -5.18 6.30
CA MET A 1 20.19 -3.84 6.75
C MET A 1 21.27 -2.80 6.52
N LYS A 2 22.52 -3.08 6.84
CA LYS A 2 23.63 -2.10 6.74
C LYS A 2 23.76 -1.47 5.35
N SER A 3 23.76 -2.26 4.26
CA SER A 3 23.84 -1.73 2.88
C SER A 3 22.69 -0.77 2.53
N ARG A 4 21.50 -0.97 3.09
CA ARG A 4 20.37 -0.05 2.91
C ARG A 4 20.62 1.27 3.65
N ASP A 5 21.13 1.18 4.85
CA ASP A 5 21.45 2.33 5.70
C ASP A 5 22.58 3.16 5.11
N ASP A 6 23.63 2.50 4.63
CA ASP A 6 24.80 3.15 4.00
C ASP A 6 24.41 3.90 2.70
N THR A 7 23.41 3.43 1.97
CA THR A 7 22.96 3.99 0.69
C THR A 7 21.67 4.80 0.79
N ASP A 8 21.20 5.11 1.99
CA ASP A 8 19.90 5.77 2.23
C ASP A 8 18.75 5.11 1.47
N ASP A 9 18.74 3.78 1.50
CA ASP A 9 17.78 2.87 0.82
C ASP A 9 17.82 2.89 -0.71
N LYS A 10 18.77 3.55 -1.32
CA LYS A 10 18.95 3.59 -2.78
C LYS A 10 19.06 2.19 -3.39
N ILE A 11 19.76 1.28 -2.70
CA ILE A 11 19.92 -0.11 -3.18
C ILE A 11 18.57 -0.83 -3.38
N THR A 12 17.56 -0.53 -2.57
CA THR A 12 16.21 -1.10 -2.74
C THR A 12 15.54 -0.57 -4.00
N ILE A 13 15.73 0.72 -4.30
CA ILE A 13 15.21 1.38 -5.50
C ILE A 13 15.90 0.82 -6.74
N ASP A 14 17.23 0.70 -6.70
CA ASP A 14 18.03 0.16 -7.80
C ASP A 14 17.65 -1.30 -8.10
N CYS A 15 17.44 -2.12 -7.07
CA CYS A 15 16.92 -3.48 -7.25
C CYS A 15 15.55 -3.51 -7.94
N ALA A 16 14.63 -2.65 -7.53
CA ALA A 16 13.30 -2.59 -8.15
C ALA A 16 13.38 -2.16 -9.63
N ASN A 17 14.21 -1.19 -9.95
CA ASN A 17 14.43 -0.73 -11.31
C ASN A 17 15.11 -1.82 -12.18
N ALA A 18 16.04 -2.58 -11.60
CA ALA A 18 16.64 -3.72 -12.28
C ALA A 18 15.61 -4.80 -12.61
N ILE A 19 14.67 -5.09 -11.69
CA ILE A 19 13.55 -6.03 -11.95
C ILE A 19 12.66 -5.50 -13.09
N LYS A 20 12.32 -4.21 -13.09
CA LYS A 20 11.56 -3.61 -14.20
C LYS A 20 12.26 -3.75 -15.54
N LYS A 21 13.57 -3.48 -15.56
CA LYS A 21 14.37 -3.54 -16.78
C LYS A 21 14.49 -4.96 -17.35
N ASN A 22 14.66 -5.95 -16.48
CA ASN A 22 14.93 -7.34 -16.89
C ASN A 22 13.66 -8.21 -16.96
N GLY A 23 12.51 -7.71 -16.47
CA GLY A 23 11.24 -8.45 -16.47
C GLY A 23 11.18 -9.62 -15.48
N VAL A 24 12.20 -9.81 -14.65
CA VAL A 24 12.30 -10.92 -13.69
C VAL A 24 13.05 -10.48 -12.44
N GLY A 25 12.66 -11.02 -11.30
CA GLY A 25 13.38 -10.81 -10.04
C GLY A 25 12.99 -11.84 -8.99
N ILE A 26 13.95 -12.18 -8.13
CA ILE A 26 13.75 -13.04 -6.97
C ILE A 26 14.11 -12.24 -5.73
N LYS A 27 13.21 -12.22 -4.76
CA LYS A 27 13.42 -11.57 -3.48
C LYS A 27 13.27 -12.58 -2.34
N CYS A 28 14.34 -12.78 -1.60
CA CYS A 28 14.30 -13.52 -0.35
C CYS A 28 13.63 -12.71 0.78
N ALA A 29 13.33 -13.36 1.90
CA ALA A 29 12.83 -12.66 3.09
C ALA A 29 13.79 -11.54 3.52
N THR A 30 13.23 -10.41 3.91
CA THR A 30 13.97 -9.27 4.43
C THR A 30 13.40 -8.83 5.77
N ILE A 31 14.25 -8.29 6.60
CA ILE A 31 13.85 -7.73 7.88
C ILE A 31 13.47 -6.26 7.67
N THR A 32 12.29 -5.87 8.15
CA THR A 32 11.93 -4.47 8.34
C THR A 32 12.35 -4.09 9.75
N PRO A 33 13.21 -3.06 9.94
CA PRO A 33 13.64 -2.67 11.27
C PRO A 33 12.48 -2.09 12.08
N ASP A 34 12.40 -2.49 13.32
CA ASP A 34 11.67 -1.85 14.41
C ASP A 34 12.63 -1.01 15.26
N GLU A 35 12.15 -0.38 16.30
CA GLU A 35 12.95 0.48 17.20
C GLU A 35 14.14 -0.29 17.80
N ALA A 36 13.90 -1.51 18.28
CA ALA A 36 14.96 -2.34 18.86
C ALA A 36 16.05 -2.66 17.84
N ARG A 37 15.68 -2.91 16.60
CA ARG A 37 16.64 -3.17 15.53
C ARG A 37 17.38 -1.93 15.05
N VAL A 38 16.78 -0.75 15.15
CA VAL A 38 17.46 0.51 14.88
C VAL A 38 18.62 0.68 15.87
N GLU A 39 18.39 0.40 17.16
CA GLU A 39 19.43 0.43 18.18
C GLU A 39 20.48 -0.67 17.99
N GLU A 40 20.05 -1.91 17.83
CA GLU A 40 20.93 -3.08 17.66
C GLU A 40 21.92 -2.90 16.51
N PHE A 41 21.44 -2.44 15.35
CA PHE A 41 22.24 -2.26 14.15
C PHE A 41 22.78 -0.84 13.96
N LYS A 42 22.51 0.07 14.90
CA LYS A 42 22.93 1.49 14.84
C LYS A 42 22.56 2.14 13.52
N LEU A 43 21.28 1.99 13.12
CA LEU A 43 20.78 2.53 11.87
C LEU A 43 20.51 4.03 11.99
N LYS A 44 20.67 4.77 10.89
CA LYS A 44 20.37 6.20 10.79
C LYS A 44 18.90 6.52 11.11
N LYS A 45 17.99 5.58 10.74
CA LYS A 45 16.55 5.70 10.97
C LYS A 45 15.84 4.36 10.82
N MET A 46 14.58 4.31 11.21
CA MET A 46 13.71 3.16 10.97
C MET A 46 13.27 3.15 9.49
N TRP A 47 13.96 2.34 8.68
CA TRP A 47 13.69 2.20 7.26
C TRP A 47 12.36 1.50 6.99
N ARG A 48 11.59 2.01 6.03
CA ARG A 48 10.34 1.38 5.58
C ARG A 48 10.59 -0.03 5.04
N SER A 49 9.52 -0.84 4.98
CA SER A 49 9.60 -2.18 4.41
C SER A 49 10.07 -2.14 2.96
N PRO A 50 11.14 -2.88 2.59
CA PRO A 50 11.59 -2.96 1.21
C PRO A 50 10.55 -3.61 0.29
N ASN A 51 9.65 -4.43 0.84
CA ASN A 51 8.53 -5.01 0.09
C ASN A 51 7.62 -3.91 -0.47
N GLY A 52 7.28 -2.91 0.35
CA GLY A 52 6.45 -1.80 -0.07
C GLY A 52 7.14 -0.97 -1.16
N THR A 53 8.40 -0.60 -0.95
CA THR A 53 9.19 0.18 -1.92
C THR A 53 9.29 -0.54 -3.27
N ILE A 54 9.66 -1.82 -3.27
CA ILE A 54 9.80 -2.60 -4.51
C ILE A 54 8.47 -2.73 -5.24
N ARG A 55 7.39 -3.11 -4.54
CA ARG A 55 6.07 -3.27 -5.13
C ARG A 55 5.55 -1.98 -5.76
N ASN A 56 5.73 -0.86 -5.08
CA ASN A 56 5.28 0.43 -5.58
C ASN A 56 6.05 0.89 -6.83
N ILE A 57 7.34 0.55 -6.93
CA ILE A 57 8.15 0.87 -8.11
C ILE A 57 7.81 -0.05 -9.27
N ILE A 58 7.66 -1.35 -9.01
CA ILE A 58 7.33 -2.34 -10.04
C ILE A 58 5.91 -2.12 -10.55
N GLY A 59 4.97 -1.81 -9.67
CA GLY A 59 3.54 -1.75 -9.98
C GLY A 59 2.92 -3.14 -10.10
N GLY A 60 1.68 -3.18 -10.58
CA GLY A 60 0.93 -4.42 -10.80
C GLY A 60 0.16 -4.91 -9.57
N THR A 61 -0.63 -5.95 -9.79
CA THR A 61 -1.49 -6.55 -8.79
C THR A 61 -1.16 -8.04 -8.65
N VAL A 62 -1.09 -8.52 -7.41
CA VAL A 62 -0.87 -9.94 -7.12
C VAL A 62 -2.18 -10.58 -6.68
N PHE A 63 -2.66 -11.54 -7.46
CA PHE A 63 -3.78 -12.38 -7.09
C PHE A 63 -3.25 -13.69 -6.49
N ARG A 64 -3.70 -14.01 -5.27
CA ARG A 64 -3.32 -15.25 -4.59
C ARG A 64 -4.45 -16.25 -4.76
N GLU A 65 -4.25 -17.22 -5.65
CA GLU A 65 -5.19 -18.32 -5.79
C GLU A 65 -5.06 -19.28 -4.61
N PRO A 66 -6.18 -19.77 -4.06
CA PRO A 66 -6.14 -20.75 -2.99
C PRO A 66 -5.61 -22.10 -3.51
N ILE A 67 -4.74 -22.72 -2.73
CA ILE A 67 -4.31 -24.08 -2.98
C ILE A 67 -5.31 -25.02 -2.29
N ILE A 68 -6.07 -25.78 -3.07
CA ILE A 68 -7.10 -26.69 -2.55
C ILE A 68 -6.55 -28.10 -2.51
N CYS A 69 -6.41 -28.66 -1.31
CA CYS A 69 -5.99 -30.03 -1.09
C CYS A 69 -7.20 -30.89 -0.77
N LYS A 70 -7.38 -32.01 -1.49
CA LYS A 70 -8.55 -32.90 -1.33
C LYS A 70 -8.64 -33.55 0.06
N ASN A 71 -7.51 -33.80 0.69
CA ASN A 71 -7.39 -34.45 2.00
C ASN A 71 -7.39 -33.47 3.18
N ILE A 72 -7.48 -32.18 2.93
CA ILE A 72 -7.55 -31.15 3.98
C ILE A 72 -8.95 -30.58 4.01
N PRO A 73 -9.67 -30.69 5.13
CA PRO A 73 -11.00 -30.10 5.27
C PRO A 73 -10.97 -28.57 5.03
N LYS A 74 -11.96 -28.07 4.32
CA LYS A 74 -12.11 -26.61 4.13
C LYS A 74 -12.57 -25.98 5.43
N LEU A 75 -12.09 -24.77 5.72
CA LEU A 75 -12.52 -23.99 6.88
C LEU A 75 -14.03 -23.73 6.86
N VAL A 76 -14.57 -23.47 5.67
CA VAL A 76 -16.02 -23.34 5.43
C VAL A 76 -16.42 -24.44 4.45
N PRO A 77 -17.01 -25.57 4.93
CA PRO A 77 -17.30 -26.74 4.10
C PRO A 77 -18.22 -26.46 2.91
N SER A 78 -19.16 -25.52 3.05
CA SER A 78 -20.12 -25.13 2.01
C SER A 78 -19.51 -24.34 0.85
N TRP A 79 -18.29 -23.82 0.99
CA TRP A 79 -17.63 -23.12 -0.11
C TRP A 79 -17.00 -24.12 -1.06
N THR A 80 -17.65 -24.32 -2.20
CA THR A 80 -17.20 -25.26 -3.23
C THR A 80 -16.19 -24.66 -4.18
N ASP A 81 -16.32 -23.37 -4.45
CA ASP A 81 -15.51 -22.65 -5.43
C ASP A 81 -14.48 -21.72 -4.75
N PRO A 82 -13.33 -21.47 -5.40
CA PRO A 82 -12.33 -20.58 -4.85
C PRO A 82 -12.79 -19.11 -4.87
N LEU A 83 -12.53 -18.40 -3.79
CA LEU A 83 -12.71 -16.96 -3.68
C LEU A 83 -11.35 -16.27 -3.71
N ILE A 84 -11.19 -15.29 -4.60
CA ILE A 84 -9.95 -14.52 -4.71
C ILE A 84 -10.27 -13.06 -4.41
N ILE A 85 -9.59 -12.54 -3.41
CA ILE A 85 -9.77 -11.14 -2.99
C ILE A 85 -8.59 -10.34 -3.52
N GLY A 86 -8.87 -9.47 -4.48
CA GLY A 86 -7.95 -8.41 -4.92
C GLY A 86 -8.06 -7.22 -3.98
N ARG A 87 -6.93 -6.66 -3.57
CA ARG A 87 -6.89 -5.46 -2.75
C ARG A 87 -6.04 -4.39 -3.42
N HIS A 88 -6.62 -3.23 -3.65
CA HIS A 88 -5.86 -2.04 -4.02
C HIS A 88 -5.17 -1.45 -2.78
N ALA A 89 -3.87 -1.26 -2.86
CA ALA A 89 -3.05 -0.73 -1.78
C ALA A 89 -1.98 0.21 -2.36
N PHE A 90 -2.29 1.51 -2.36
CA PHE A 90 -1.39 2.55 -2.83
C PHE A 90 -1.72 3.86 -2.13
N GLY A 91 -0.75 4.55 -1.56
CA GLY A 91 -0.96 5.82 -0.88
C GLY A 91 -1.87 5.77 0.35
N ASP A 92 -2.29 4.56 0.77
CA ASP A 92 -3.11 4.28 1.94
C ASP A 92 -2.23 4.02 3.18
N GLN A 93 -2.68 3.16 4.10
CA GLN A 93 -1.97 2.83 5.34
C GLN A 93 -0.48 2.47 5.18
N TYR A 94 -0.03 2.03 3.99
CA TYR A 94 1.37 1.71 3.73
C TYR A 94 2.24 2.92 3.37
N ARG A 95 1.61 4.04 3.00
CA ARG A 95 2.26 5.30 2.63
C ARG A 95 1.63 6.50 3.30
N ALA A 96 0.72 6.29 4.22
CA ALA A 96 0.14 7.36 5.00
C ALA A 96 1.23 8.18 5.69
N THR A 97 0.95 9.45 5.84
CA THR A 97 1.74 10.34 6.68
C THR A 97 0.95 10.53 7.96
N ASP A 98 1.53 10.14 9.08
CA ASP A 98 0.94 10.27 10.40
C ASP A 98 1.86 11.04 11.34
N PHE A 99 1.25 11.72 12.30
CA PHE A 99 1.99 12.46 13.33
C PHE A 99 1.14 12.66 14.58
N LEU A 100 1.84 12.84 15.70
CA LEU A 100 1.22 13.18 16.98
C LEU A 100 0.83 14.66 16.98
N VAL A 101 -0.43 14.94 17.31
CA VAL A 101 -0.91 16.30 17.57
C VAL A 101 -0.69 16.59 19.05
N PRO A 102 0.18 17.54 19.42
CA PRO A 102 0.60 17.72 20.80
C PRO A 102 -0.43 18.42 21.69
N GLY A 103 -1.44 19.06 21.12
CA GLY A 103 -2.42 19.83 21.87
C GLY A 103 -3.55 20.40 21.04
N LYS A 104 -4.21 21.43 21.55
CA LYS A 104 -5.28 22.15 20.83
C LYS A 104 -4.75 22.76 19.54
N GLY A 105 -5.53 22.66 18.46
CA GLY A 105 -5.17 23.27 17.20
C GLY A 105 -5.94 22.71 16.01
N LYS A 106 -5.79 23.34 14.88
CA LYS A 106 -6.49 22.99 13.65
C LYS A 106 -5.66 22.10 12.76
N LEU A 107 -6.27 21.04 12.26
CA LEU A 107 -5.74 20.21 11.18
C LEU A 107 -6.31 20.69 9.86
N GLU A 108 -5.42 21.00 8.92
CA GLU A 108 -5.80 21.40 7.57
C GLU A 108 -5.09 20.54 6.53
N VAL A 109 -5.76 20.25 5.42
CA VAL A 109 -5.17 19.66 4.22
C VAL A 109 -5.08 20.73 3.16
N LYS A 110 -3.89 20.90 2.62
CA LYS A 110 -3.59 21.85 1.56
C LYS A 110 -3.04 21.15 0.34
N TRP A 111 -3.57 21.46 -0.83
CA TRP A 111 -3.02 21.12 -2.12
C TRP A 111 -2.69 22.40 -2.88
N THR A 112 -1.53 22.41 -3.52
CA THR A 112 -1.09 23.55 -4.36
C THR A 112 -0.62 22.99 -5.70
N SER A 113 -1.02 23.60 -6.80
CA SER A 113 -0.52 23.26 -8.14
C SER A 113 0.99 23.50 -8.24
N GLU A 114 1.66 22.82 -9.17
CA GLU A 114 3.12 22.90 -9.35
C GLU A 114 3.56 24.35 -9.66
N ASP A 115 2.77 25.06 -10.44
CA ASP A 115 3.02 26.47 -10.80
C ASP A 115 2.52 27.49 -9.76
N GLY A 116 1.88 27.04 -8.70
CA GLY A 116 1.32 27.87 -7.64
C GLY A 116 0.06 28.64 -8.03
N SER A 117 -0.52 28.38 -9.23
CA SER A 117 -1.67 29.11 -9.74
C SER A 117 -3.01 28.72 -9.10
N ASP A 118 -3.10 27.51 -8.55
CA ASP A 118 -4.30 27.00 -7.87
C ASP A 118 -3.95 26.40 -6.51
N GLU A 119 -4.84 26.63 -5.57
CA GLU A 119 -4.71 26.15 -4.20
C GLU A 119 -6.05 25.67 -3.66
N LYS A 120 -6.05 24.50 -3.05
CA LYS A 120 -7.21 23.98 -2.32
C LYS A 120 -6.84 23.75 -0.87
N LYS A 121 -7.60 24.33 0.04
CA LYS A 121 -7.39 24.22 1.48
C LYS A 121 -8.70 23.83 2.15
N TYR A 122 -8.62 22.78 2.98
CA TYR A 122 -9.77 22.27 3.73
C TYR A 122 -9.39 22.12 5.20
N GLU A 123 -10.22 22.67 6.08
CA GLU A 123 -10.16 22.36 7.51
C GLU A 123 -10.71 20.96 7.71
N VAL A 124 -9.92 20.07 8.32
CA VAL A 124 -10.28 18.67 8.57
C VAL A 124 -10.87 18.52 9.96
N PHE A 125 -10.22 19.09 10.97
CA PHE A 125 -10.65 18.97 12.36
C PHE A 125 -10.00 20.04 13.25
N ASP A 126 -10.76 20.49 14.25
CA ASP A 126 -10.27 21.35 15.33
C ASP A 126 -10.06 20.53 16.59
N PHE A 127 -8.80 20.24 16.91
CA PHE A 127 -8.43 19.39 18.03
C PHE A 127 -8.64 20.13 19.35
N PRO A 128 -9.46 19.61 20.26
CA PRO A 128 -9.64 20.18 21.61
C PRO A 128 -8.48 19.85 22.56
N GLY A 129 -7.58 18.96 22.17
CA GLY A 129 -6.45 18.46 22.96
C GLY A 129 -5.53 17.59 22.13
N PRO A 130 -4.61 16.84 22.77
CA PRO A 130 -3.70 15.94 22.06
C PRO A 130 -4.43 14.86 21.28
N GLY A 131 -3.81 14.40 20.17
CA GLY A 131 -4.37 13.36 19.32
C GLY A 131 -3.39 12.86 18.27
N ILE A 132 -3.92 12.22 17.24
CA ILE A 132 -3.17 11.71 16.09
C ILE A 132 -3.84 12.19 14.81
N ALA A 133 -3.04 12.63 13.84
CA ALA A 133 -3.50 12.95 12.49
C ALA A 133 -2.89 11.96 11.50
N LEU A 134 -3.68 11.62 10.48
CA LEU A 134 -3.28 10.71 9.40
C LEU A 134 -3.78 11.27 8.07
N SER A 135 -2.90 11.28 7.07
CA SER A 135 -3.23 11.65 5.70
C SER A 135 -2.94 10.52 4.73
N MET A 136 -3.85 10.29 3.79
CA MET A 136 -3.73 9.29 2.72
C MET A 136 -3.99 9.94 1.36
N TYR A 137 -3.51 9.32 0.30
CA TYR A 137 -3.71 9.78 -1.07
C TYR A 137 -3.85 8.61 -2.04
N ASN A 138 -4.33 8.87 -3.24
CA ASN A 138 -4.33 7.91 -4.33
C ASN A 138 -4.08 8.61 -5.66
N LEU A 139 -3.79 7.81 -6.70
CA LEU A 139 -3.60 8.28 -8.06
C LEU A 139 -4.58 7.56 -8.99
N ASP A 140 -5.20 8.28 -9.90
CA ASP A 140 -6.11 7.72 -10.91
C ASP A 140 -5.44 6.59 -11.69
N LYS A 141 -4.20 6.80 -12.12
CA LYS A 141 -3.41 5.77 -12.80
C LYS A 141 -3.28 4.47 -12.00
N SER A 142 -3.09 4.56 -10.67
CA SER A 142 -2.99 3.38 -9.80
C SER A 142 -4.35 2.67 -9.67
N ILE A 143 -5.44 3.42 -9.59
CA ILE A 143 -6.81 2.90 -9.55
C ILE A 143 -7.15 2.18 -10.84
N GLU A 144 -6.87 2.82 -11.99
CA GLU A 144 -7.09 2.21 -13.31
C GLU A 144 -6.30 0.92 -13.53
N ASP A 145 -5.03 0.91 -13.14
CA ASP A 145 -4.16 -0.27 -13.30
C ASP A 145 -4.66 -1.44 -12.44
N PHE A 146 -5.14 -1.15 -11.23
CA PHE A 146 -5.77 -2.16 -10.39
C PHE A 146 -7.08 -2.68 -11.00
N ALA A 147 -7.94 -1.81 -11.48
CA ALA A 147 -9.20 -2.18 -12.12
C ALA A 147 -8.95 -3.04 -13.38
N LYS A 148 -8.03 -2.62 -14.26
CA LYS A 148 -7.63 -3.39 -15.45
C LYS A 148 -7.09 -4.77 -15.07
N SER A 149 -6.26 -4.85 -14.03
CA SER A 149 -5.73 -6.13 -13.54
C SER A 149 -6.84 -7.06 -13.08
N CYS A 150 -7.82 -6.55 -12.30
CA CYS A 150 -8.96 -7.34 -11.80
C CYS A 150 -9.85 -7.84 -12.94
N PHE A 151 -10.20 -6.97 -13.87
CA PHE A 151 -11.05 -7.36 -15.00
C PHE A 151 -10.35 -8.35 -15.92
N ASN A 152 -9.09 -8.14 -16.27
CA ASN A 152 -8.32 -9.07 -17.08
C ASN A 152 -8.19 -10.44 -16.40
N TYR A 153 -7.96 -10.47 -15.10
CA TYR A 153 -7.92 -11.72 -14.36
C TYR A 153 -9.25 -12.46 -14.40
N GLY A 154 -10.37 -11.75 -14.19
CA GLY A 154 -11.71 -12.32 -14.32
C GLY A 154 -11.99 -12.88 -15.70
N LEU A 155 -11.60 -12.15 -16.77
CA LEU A 155 -11.74 -12.62 -18.16
C LEU A 155 -10.92 -13.87 -18.45
N ILE A 156 -9.65 -13.92 -18.02
CA ILE A 156 -8.78 -15.08 -18.20
C ILE A 156 -9.33 -16.31 -17.49
N LYS A 157 -9.83 -16.14 -16.25
CA LYS A 157 -10.43 -17.22 -15.46
C LYS A 157 -11.87 -17.55 -15.87
N LYS A 158 -12.54 -16.67 -16.61
CA LYS A 158 -13.97 -16.72 -16.90
C LYS A 158 -14.82 -16.76 -15.62
N TRP A 159 -14.41 -16.02 -14.62
CA TRP A 159 -15.07 -15.89 -13.34
C TRP A 159 -15.78 -14.54 -13.20
N PRO A 160 -16.86 -14.47 -12.43
CA PRO A 160 -17.51 -13.20 -12.12
C PRO A 160 -16.58 -12.32 -11.28
N VAL A 161 -16.63 -11.02 -11.52
CA VAL A 161 -15.89 -10.03 -10.74
C VAL A 161 -16.88 -9.18 -9.97
N TYR A 162 -16.68 -9.08 -8.67
CA TYR A 162 -17.51 -8.27 -7.77
C TYR A 162 -16.68 -7.10 -7.26
N LEU A 163 -17.21 -5.89 -7.35
CA LEU A 163 -16.66 -4.70 -6.75
C LEU A 163 -17.34 -4.49 -5.39
N SER A 164 -16.54 -4.37 -4.34
CA SER A 164 -17.01 -4.01 -3.01
C SER A 164 -16.28 -2.75 -2.53
N THR A 165 -17.05 -1.79 -2.06
CA THR A 165 -16.56 -0.57 -1.44
C THR A 165 -16.92 -0.56 0.03
N LYS A 166 -16.37 0.38 0.81
CA LYS A 166 -16.84 0.60 2.17
C LYS A 166 -18.32 1.02 2.18
N ASN A 167 -19.06 0.61 3.20
CA ASN A 167 -20.50 0.89 3.35
C ASN A 167 -20.86 2.38 3.14
N LEU A 168 -19.98 3.29 3.49
CA LEU A 168 -20.23 4.73 3.31
C LEU A 168 -20.33 5.15 1.84
N SER A 169 -19.69 4.41 0.92
CA SER A 169 -19.77 4.70 -0.51
C SER A 169 -21.06 4.20 -1.15
N LEU A 170 -21.74 3.24 -0.54
CA LEU A 170 -23.00 2.68 -1.03
C LEU A 170 -24.21 3.58 -0.75
N ILE A 171 -24.08 4.55 0.12
CA ILE A 171 -25.15 5.50 0.46
C ILE A 171 -25.32 6.59 -0.62
N HIS A 172 -24.32 6.76 -1.49
CA HIS A 172 -24.25 7.82 -2.47
C HIS A 172 -24.34 7.36 -3.93
N ILE A 173 -24.68 6.08 -4.16
CA ILE A 173 -24.89 5.52 -5.49
C ILE A 173 -26.38 5.47 -5.82
#